data_963e75df87a45b870e384a7987ca77e4
#
_entry.id   963e75df87a45b870e384a7987ca77e4
#
_cell.length_a   1.000
_cell.length_b   1.000
_cell.length_c   1.000
_cell.angle_alpha   90.00
_cell.angle_beta   90.00
_cell.angle_gamma   90.00
#
_symmetry.space_group_name_H-M   'P 1'
#
loop_
_entity.id
_entity.type
_entity.pdbx_description
1 polymer ?
#
loop_
_entity_poly.entity_id
_entity_poly.type
_entity_poly.pdbx_seq_one_letter_code
_entity_poly.pdbx_strand_id
1 'polypeptide(L)'
;IQPSDEVLEIGPGWGFLTMALAQRAKGVTAIELDPLLAEILPTRFLAAGFHNITVVHHDVLSVVINRPELAEKSRLANITLPSSYKLVANLPYSITSVCLKRFLAGEVARPSLMVVMVQKEVAERLTAKPGKMSLLSLLSQYYSDPHYIADVPAANFWPKPQVDSAIVSLQLKQPSLSVEDEKWLWRLARIGFSSRRKMLKNNLSAGLLIEESAVSNYLTQVRQNVNCRAQDLSINQWIELVGVFKNNMI
;
A
#
# COMPACT_ATOMS: atom_id res chain seq x y z
N ILE A 1 -8.80 -15.41 -7.25
CA ILE A 1 -8.56 -15.19 -8.70
C ILE A 1 -9.63 -15.93 -9.47
N GLN A 2 -10.21 -15.26 -10.48
CA GLN A 2 -11.27 -15.76 -11.36
C GLN A 2 -10.75 -15.83 -12.81
N PRO A 3 -11.37 -16.63 -13.68
CA PRO A 3 -10.95 -16.79 -15.08
C PRO A 3 -11.00 -15.48 -15.92
N SER A 4 -11.71 -14.46 -15.44
CA SER A 4 -11.76 -13.14 -16.09
C SER A 4 -10.72 -12.15 -15.58
N ASP A 5 -9.97 -12.49 -14.53
CA ASP A 5 -9.05 -11.57 -13.89
C ASP A 5 -7.77 -11.38 -14.70
N GLU A 6 -7.34 -10.14 -14.80
CA GLU A 6 -5.99 -9.77 -15.18
C GLU A 6 -5.17 -9.51 -13.90
N VAL A 7 -3.99 -10.08 -13.85
CA VAL A 7 -3.15 -10.05 -12.64
C VAL A 7 -1.81 -9.42 -12.95
N LEU A 8 -1.39 -8.50 -12.10
CA LEU A 8 -0.04 -7.98 -12.04
C LEU A 8 0.70 -8.70 -10.91
N GLU A 9 1.83 -9.31 -11.22
CA GLU A 9 2.75 -9.86 -10.23
C GLU A 9 4.04 -9.03 -10.18
N ILE A 10 4.54 -8.77 -8.97
CA ILE A 10 5.80 -8.07 -8.75
C ILE A 10 6.81 -9.07 -8.20
N GLY A 11 7.95 -9.22 -8.90
CA GLY A 11 9.02 -10.11 -8.51
C GLY A 11 8.63 -11.60 -8.59
N PRO A 12 8.38 -12.14 -9.78
CA PRO A 12 8.00 -13.55 -9.96
C PRO A 12 9.07 -14.53 -9.47
N GLY A 13 10.34 -14.09 -9.40
CA GLY A 13 11.45 -14.96 -9.07
C GLY A 13 11.52 -16.15 -10.00
N TRP A 14 11.44 -17.38 -9.47
CA TRP A 14 11.40 -18.59 -10.29
C TRP A 14 10.05 -18.87 -10.96
N GLY A 15 9.03 -18.02 -10.79
CA GLY A 15 7.74 -18.11 -11.48
C GLY A 15 6.77 -19.14 -10.91
N PHE A 16 6.96 -19.66 -9.70
CA PHE A 16 6.04 -20.62 -9.12
C PHE A 16 4.66 -20.01 -8.84
N LEU A 17 4.61 -18.80 -8.27
CA LEU A 17 3.38 -18.08 -8.03
C LEU A 17 2.76 -17.65 -9.37
N THR A 18 3.57 -17.20 -10.34
CA THR A 18 3.14 -16.83 -11.69
C THR A 18 2.34 -17.94 -12.37
N MET A 19 2.89 -19.17 -12.36
CA MET A 19 2.21 -20.35 -12.95
C MET A 19 0.91 -20.68 -12.22
N ALA A 20 0.89 -20.59 -10.90
CA ALA A 20 -0.34 -20.84 -10.10
C ALA A 20 -1.42 -19.78 -10.37
N LEU A 21 -1.04 -18.53 -10.61
CA LEU A 21 -1.92 -17.45 -11.02
C LEU A 21 -2.45 -17.67 -12.43
N ALA A 22 -1.57 -18.00 -13.39
CA ALA A 22 -1.91 -18.19 -14.78
C ALA A 22 -2.88 -19.35 -15.03
N GLN A 23 -2.87 -20.37 -14.18
CA GLN A 23 -3.86 -21.47 -14.21
C GLN A 23 -5.29 -21.00 -13.94
N ARG A 24 -5.47 -19.85 -13.31
CA ARG A 24 -6.77 -19.35 -12.84
C ARG A 24 -7.18 -18.01 -13.43
N ALA A 25 -6.21 -17.21 -13.85
CA ALA A 25 -6.41 -15.88 -14.39
C ALA A 25 -6.59 -15.90 -15.90
N LYS A 26 -7.19 -14.86 -16.45
CA LYS A 26 -7.22 -14.61 -17.90
C LYS A 26 -5.82 -14.30 -18.42
N GLY A 27 -5.08 -13.45 -17.68
CA GLY A 27 -3.72 -13.07 -18.02
C GLY A 27 -2.90 -12.69 -16.79
N VAL A 28 -1.59 -12.90 -16.86
CA VAL A 28 -0.63 -12.50 -15.82
C VAL A 28 0.46 -11.67 -16.47
N THR A 29 0.65 -10.45 -15.97
CA THR A 29 1.82 -9.61 -16.27
C THR A 29 2.75 -9.64 -15.08
N ALA A 30 3.96 -10.14 -15.26
CA ALA A 30 4.98 -10.27 -14.22
C ALA A 30 6.11 -9.26 -14.47
N ILE A 31 6.39 -8.38 -13.48
CA ILE A 31 7.51 -7.43 -13.55
C ILE A 31 8.69 -8.04 -12.80
N GLU A 32 9.79 -8.27 -13.51
CA GLU A 32 11.03 -8.82 -12.96
C GLU A 32 12.19 -7.83 -13.13
N LEU A 33 12.95 -7.63 -12.05
CA LEU A 33 14.12 -6.75 -12.03
C LEU A 33 15.39 -7.47 -12.50
N ASP A 34 15.52 -8.77 -12.20
CA ASP A 34 16.69 -9.55 -12.56
C ASP A 34 16.67 -9.87 -14.06
N PRO A 35 17.69 -9.40 -14.84
CA PRO A 35 17.72 -9.59 -16.28
C PRO A 35 17.80 -11.07 -16.69
N LEU A 36 18.48 -11.91 -15.91
CA LEU A 36 18.62 -13.33 -16.22
C LEU A 36 17.29 -14.06 -16.04
N LEU A 37 16.57 -13.76 -14.96
CA LEU A 37 15.23 -14.31 -14.74
C LEU A 37 14.24 -13.80 -15.79
N ALA A 38 14.27 -12.52 -16.12
CA ALA A 38 13.39 -11.94 -17.13
C ALA A 38 13.60 -12.56 -18.53
N GLU A 39 14.83 -12.98 -18.85
CA GLU A 39 15.15 -13.67 -20.10
C GLU A 39 14.69 -15.14 -20.10
N ILE A 40 14.85 -15.85 -18.99
CA ILE A 40 14.59 -17.30 -18.90
C ILE A 40 13.09 -17.60 -18.72
N LEU A 41 12.38 -16.79 -17.94
CA LEU A 41 11.00 -17.05 -17.54
C LEU A 41 10.03 -17.23 -18.70
N PRO A 42 10.03 -16.43 -19.79
CA PRO A 42 9.13 -16.64 -20.92
C PRO A 42 9.26 -18.04 -21.55
N THR A 43 10.48 -18.50 -21.78
CA THR A 43 10.74 -19.84 -22.33
C THR A 43 10.27 -20.94 -21.37
N ARG A 44 10.52 -20.77 -20.08
CA ARG A 44 10.07 -21.71 -19.05
C ARG A 44 8.55 -21.81 -19.00
N PHE A 45 7.83 -20.69 -19.07
CA PHE A 45 6.37 -20.68 -19.03
C PHE A 45 5.78 -21.33 -20.28
N LEU A 46 6.31 -21.03 -21.45
CA LEU A 46 5.90 -21.67 -22.70
C LEU A 46 6.13 -23.19 -22.68
N ALA A 47 7.28 -23.64 -22.22
CA ALA A 47 7.59 -25.07 -22.07
C ALA A 47 6.65 -25.77 -21.06
N ALA A 48 6.13 -25.04 -20.07
CA ALA A 48 5.13 -25.53 -19.12
C ALA A 48 3.68 -25.41 -19.63
N GLY A 49 3.47 -24.95 -20.88
CA GLY A 49 2.15 -24.85 -21.52
C GLY A 49 1.36 -23.59 -21.18
N PHE A 50 1.99 -22.56 -20.61
CA PHE A 50 1.33 -21.28 -20.34
C PHE A 50 1.53 -20.29 -21.48
N HIS A 51 0.42 -19.77 -22.02
CA HIS A 51 0.40 -18.80 -23.13
C HIS A 51 -0.20 -17.45 -22.71
N ASN A 52 -0.63 -17.32 -21.43
CA ASN A 52 -1.28 -16.15 -20.87
C ASN A 52 -0.39 -15.40 -19.87
N ILE A 53 0.93 -15.55 -19.97
CA ILE A 53 1.91 -14.87 -19.11
C ILE A 53 2.76 -13.93 -19.96
N THR A 54 2.87 -12.66 -19.51
CA THR A 54 3.80 -11.67 -20.07
C THR A 54 4.83 -11.30 -19.01
N VAL A 55 6.12 -11.45 -19.32
CA VAL A 55 7.20 -11.00 -18.45
C VAL A 55 7.73 -9.66 -18.93
N VAL A 56 7.83 -8.70 -18.03
CA VAL A 56 8.35 -7.35 -18.28
C VAL A 56 9.62 -7.16 -17.46
N HIS A 57 10.77 -7.04 -18.14
CA HIS A 57 12.04 -6.73 -17.49
C HIS A 57 12.08 -5.26 -17.13
N HIS A 58 11.79 -4.94 -15.87
CA HIS A 58 11.87 -3.56 -15.37
C HIS A 58 11.89 -3.49 -13.83
N ASP A 59 12.34 -2.34 -13.31
CA ASP A 59 12.15 -2.00 -11.90
C ASP A 59 10.72 -1.49 -11.68
N VAL A 60 9.94 -2.17 -10.84
CA VAL A 60 8.58 -1.76 -10.48
C VAL A 60 8.49 -0.36 -9.88
N LEU A 61 9.57 0.13 -9.29
CA LEU A 61 9.64 1.50 -8.74
C LEU A 61 9.87 2.56 -9.83
N SER A 62 10.31 2.15 -11.01
CA SER A 62 10.63 3.00 -12.17
C SER A 62 9.65 2.85 -13.32
N VAL A 63 8.48 2.24 -13.09
CA VAL A 63 7.41 2.14 -14.09
C VAL A 63 6.19 2.94 -13.69
N VAL A 64 5.38 3.33 -14.66
CA VAL A 64 3.99 3.75 -14.46
C VAL A 64 3.05 2.75 -15.12
N ILE A 65 1.84 2.65 -14.61
CA ILE A 65 0.84 1.71 -15.09
C ILE A 65 -0.35 2.52 -15.58
N ASN A 66 -0.73 2.33 -16.85
CA ASN A 66 -1.84 3.01 -17.50
C ASN A 66 -1.79 4.55 -17.39
N ARG A 67 -0.58 5.13 -17.42
CA ARG A 67 -0.36 6.58 -17.32
C ARG A 67 0.72 7.05 -18.29
N PRO A 68 0.49 6.99 -19.60
CA PRO A 68 1.48 7.34 -20.61
C PRO A 68 1.93 8.81 -20.48
N GLU A 69 1.05 9.71 -20.08
CA GLU A 69 1.37 11.13 -19.85
C GLU A 69 2.37 11.35 -18.70
N LEU A 70 2.36 10.49 -17.68
CA LEU A 70 3.37 10.52 -16.62
C LEU A 70 4.67 9.84 -17.05
N ALA A 71 4.60 8.79 -17.84
CA ALA A 71 5.76 8.11 -18.39
C ALA A 71 6.60 9.10 -19.23
N GLU A 72 5.99 9.83 -20.15
CA GLU A 72 6.63 10.82 -20.98
C GLU A 72 7.30 11.92 -20.16
N LYS A 73 6.59 12.53 -19.20
CA LYS A 73 7.11 13.58 -18.33
C LYS A 73 8.26 13.14 -17.43
N SER A 74 8.20 11.91 -16.93
CA SER A 74 9.13 11.38 -15.90
C SER A 74 10.22 10.50 -16.50
N ARG A 75 10.19 10.23 -17.80
CA ARG A 75 11.08 9.26 -18.49
C ARG A 75 10.99 7.85 -17.90
N LEU A 76 9.83 7.48 -17.37
CA LEU A 76 9.54 6.15 -16.84
C LEU A 76 8.91 5.27 -17.92
N ALA A 77 9.09 3.96 -17.81
CA ALA A 77 8.40 3.03 -18.69
C ALA A 77 6.90 2.97 -18.35
N ASN A 78 6.04 2.96 -19.38
CA ASN A 78 4.61 2.74 -19.20
C ASN A 78 4.28 1.28 -19.47
N ILE A 79 3.67 0.62 -18.48
CA ILE A 79 3.09 -0.72 -18.64
C ILE A 79 1.60 -0.56 -18.81
N THR A 80 1.08 -1.07 -19.93
CA THR A 80 -0.36 -1.06 -20.21
C THR A 80 -0.99 -2.34 -19.67
N LEU A 81 -1.94 -2.18 -18.75
CA LEU A 81 -2.77 -3.25 -18.22
C LEU A 81 -4.25 -2.93 -18.52
N PRO A 82 -5.15 -3.91 -18.49
CA PRO A 82 -6.58 -3.65 -18.48
C PRO A 82 -7.00 -2.68 -17.39
N SER A 83 -8.10 -1.95 -17.58
CA SER A 83 -8.58 -0.91 -16.66
C SER A 83 -8.88 -1.44 -15.25
N SER A 84 -9.20 -2.73 -15.14
CA SER A 84 -9.33 -3.43 -13.87
C SER A 84 -8.34 -4.58 -13.82
N TYR A 85 -7.47 -4.57 -12.83
CA TYR A 85 -6.52 -5.64 -12.58
C TYR A 85 -6.37 -5.89 -11.07
N LYS A 86 -5.85 -7.05 -10.70
CA LYS A 86 -5.48 -7.42 -9.34
C LYS A 86 -3.96 -7.48 -9.22
N LEU A 87 -3.42 -7.09 -8.08
CA LEU A 87 -2.00 -7.22 -7.79
C LEU A 87 -1.80 -8.38 -6.82
N VAL A 88 -0.93 -9.32 -7.18
CA VAL A 88 -0.52 -10.41 -6.29
C VAL A 88 1.00 -10.45 -6.26
N ALA A 89 1.60 -10.44 -5.06
CA ALA A 89 3.06 -10.42 -4.97
C ALA A 89 3.59 -11.00 -3.67
N ASN A 90 4.71 -11.70 -3.77
CA ASN A 90 5.63 -11.88 -2.65
C ASN A 90 6.63 -10.72 -2.68
N LEU A 91 6.30 -9.62 -1.98
CA LEU A 91 7.08 -8.39 -2.09
C LEU A 91 8.45 -8.52 -1.41
N PRO A 92 9.55 -8.16 -2.12
CA PRO A 92 10.84 -8.00 -1.47
C PRO A 92 10.73 -7.00 -0.31
N TYR A 93 11.27 -7.37 0.87
CA TYR A 93 11.10 -6.57 2.09
C TYR A 93 11.64 -5.14 1.96
N SER A 94 12.72 -4.97 1.20
CA SER A 94 13.37 -3.67 0.97
C SER A 94 12.48 -2.64 0.26
N ILE A 95 11.56 -3.08 -0.60
CA ILE A 95 10.70 -2.20 -1.39
C ILE A 95 9.24 -2.20 -0.94
N THR A 96 8.87 -3.03 0.03
CA THR A 96 7.47 -3.23 0.46
C THR A 96 6.74 -1.91 0.74
N SER A 97 7.32 -1.03 1.58
CA SER A 97 6.65 0.23 1.97
C SER A 97 6.46 1.19 0.80
N VAL A 98 7.44 1.25 -0.12
CA VAL A 98 7.37 2.10 -1.32
C VAL A 98 6.34 1.56 -2.30
N CYS A 99 6.34 0.25 -2.56
CA CYS A 99 5.34 -0.41 -3.41
C CYS A 99 3.93 -0.17 -2.88
N LEU A 100 3.69 -0.45 -1.59
CA LEU A 100 2.38 -0.23 -0.96
C LEU A 100 1.91 1.22 -1.14
N LYS A 101 2.78 2.19 -0.87
CA LYS A 101 2.43 3.60 -1.07
C LYS A 101 2.06 3.90 -2.52
N ARG A 102 2.86 3.47 -3.48
CA ARG A 102 2.64 3.74 -4.91
C ARG A 102 1.28 3.23 -5.40
N PHE A 103 0.95 1.98 -5.06
CA PHE A 103 -0.27 1.35 -5.53
C PHE A 103 -1.52 1.80 -4.75
N LEU A 104 -1.40 2.06 -3.44
CA LEU A 104 -2.52 2.55 -2.63
C LEU A 104 -2.82 4.03 -2.91
N ALA A 105 -1.81 4.91 -2.89
CA ALA A 105 -2.02 6.35 -3.07
C ALA A 105 -2.27 6.77 -4.53
N GLY A 106 -2.21 5.84 -5.50
CA GLY A 106 -2.53 6.13 -6.89
C GLY A 106 -1.42 6.88 -7.65
N GLU A 107 -0.17 6.72 -7.23
CA GLU A 107 0.99 7.17 -8.03
C GLU A 107 1.05 6.41 -9.37
N VAL A 108 0.48 5.21 -9.40
CA VAL A 108 0.19 4.40 -10.60
C VAL A 108 -1.30 4.06 -10.63
N ALA A 109 -1.82 3.55 -11.77
CA ALA A 109 -3.21 3.08 -11.80
C ALA A 109 -3.43 2.02 -10.72
N ARG A 110 -4.46 2.22 -9.89
CA ARG A 110 -4.71 1.37 -8.72
C ARG A 110 -5.32 0.04 -9.12
N PRO A 111 -4.87 -1.09 -8.56
CA PRO A 111 -5.56 -2.38 -8.71
C PRO A 111 -6.91 -2.35 -7.99
N SER A 112 -7.80 -3.25 -8.35
CA SER A 112 -9.05 -3.46 -7.61
C SER A 112 -8.82 -4.18 -6.28
N LEU A 113 -7.84 -5.08 -6.25
CA LEU A 113 -7.45 -5.89 -5.10
C LEU A 113 -5.93 -6.05 -5.08
N MET A 114 -5.32 -5.95 -3.91
CA MET A 114 -3.94 -6.38 -3.69
C MET A 114 -3.92 -7.55 -2.71
N VAL A 115 -3.19 -8.61 -3.05
CA VAL A 115 -2.86 -9.70 -2.13
C VAL A 115 -1.34 -9.78 -2.07
N VAL A 116 -0.78 -9.44 -0.93
CA VAL A 116 0.67 -9.34 -0.77
C VAL A 116 1.17 -10.15 0.41
N MET A 117 2.30 -10.81 0.21
CA MET A 117 3.06 -11.38 1.30
C MET A 117 4.17 -10.39 1.68
N VAL A 118 4.22 -10.06 2.97
CA VAL A 118 5.12 -9.07 3.55
C VAL A 118 5.67 -9.58 4.89
N GLN A 119 6.63 -8.90 5.49
CA GLN A 119 7.05 -9.21 6.86
C GLN A 119 5.86 -9.14 7.81
N LYS A 120 5.79 -10.04 8.80
CA LYS A 120 4.69 -10.12 9.77
C LYS A 120 4.41 -8.80 10.47
N GLU A 121 5.44 -8.08 10.91
CA GLU A 121 5.28 -6.76 11.52
C GLU A 121 4.61 -5.76 10.57
N VAL A 122 4.95 -5.80 9.28
CA VAL A 122 4.34 -4.92 8.27
C VAL A 122 2.85 -5.28 8.10
N ALA A 123 2.51 -6.55 8.03
CA ALA A 123 1.13 -7.03 7.95
C ALA A 123 0.29 -6.58 9.16
N GLU A 124 0.84 -6.74 10.38
CA GLU A 124 0.21 -6.28 11.62
C GLU A 124 -0.01 -4.75 11.62
N ARG A 125 0.93 -3.98 11.08
CA ARG A 125 0.79 -2.53 10.94
C ARG A 125 -0.25 -2.13 9.91
N LEU A 126 -0.36 -2.83 8.77
CA LEU A 126 -1.39 -2.57 7.74
C LEU A 126 -2.80 -2.75 8.30
N THR A 127 -3.00 -3.74 9.17
CA THR A 127 -4.29 -4.14 9.74
C THR A 127 -4.51 -3.66 11.18
N ALA A 128 -3.64 -2.76 11.66
CA ALA A 128 -3.67 -2.30 13.06
C ALA A 128 -4.98 -1.59 13.42
N LYS A 129 -5.43 -1.80 14.64
CA LYS A 129 -6.59 -1.12 15.24
C LYS A 129 -6.15 0.11 16.04
N PRO A 130 -7.07 1.05 16.38
CA PRO A 130 -6.81 2.13 17.32
C PRO A 130 -6.07 1.65 18.58
N GLY A 131 -5.11 2.43 19.05
CA GLY A 131 -4.12 2.05 20.07
C GLY A 131 -2.79 1.57 19.51
N LYS A 132 -2.76 1.07 18.26
CA LYS A 132 -1.54 0.60 17.58
C LYS A 132 -1.38 1.19 16.16
N MET A 133 -2.12 2.23 15.83
CA MET A 133 -2.07 2.84 14.50
C MET A 133 -0.70 3.47 14.19
N SER A 134 -0.41 3.59 12.92
CA SER A 134 0.79 4.21 12.35
C SER A 134 0.45 4.92 11.04
N LEU A 135 1.37 5.67 10.46
CA LEU A 135 1.16 6.24 9.11
C LEU A 135 0.87 5.15 8.07
N LEU A 136 1.47 3.97 8.20
CA LEU A 136 1.19 2.85 7.30
C LEU A 136 -0.22 2.30 7.50
N SER A 137 -0.70 2.22 8.75
CA SER A 137 -2.08 1.82 9.05
C SER A 137 -3.09 2.80 8.45
N LEU A 138 -2.83 4.11 8.60
CA LEU A 138 -3.68 5.14 8.01
C LEU A 138 -3.69 5.04 6.49
N LEU A 139 -2.53 4.89 5.84
CA LEU A 139 -2.42 4.73 4.40
C LEU A 139 -3.24 3.53 3.93
N SER A 140 -3.03 2.38 4.55
CA SER A 140 -3.74 1.16 4.22
C SER A 140 -5.26 1.33 4.37
N GLN A 141 -5.73 1.81 5.51
CA GLN A 141 -7.16 1.90 5.83
C GLN A 141 -7.87 3.07 5.13
N TYR A 142 -7.14 4.09 4.70
CA TYR A 142 -7.71 5.17 3.91
C TYR A 142 -8.01 4.75 2.48
N TYR A 143 -7.10 4.00 1.85
CA TYR A 143 -7.22 3.61 0.44
C TYR A 143 -7.78 2.19 0.22
N SER A 144 -7.87 1.38 1.26
CA SER A 144 -8.35 0.00 1.16
C SER A 144 -9.04 -0.47 2.44
N ASP A 145 -9.62 -1.67 2.35
CA ASP A 145 -10.07 -2.46 3.49
C ASP A 145 -9.07 -3.62 3.70
N PRO A 146 -8.16 -3.51 4.69
CA PRO A 146 -7.09 -4.47 4.88
C PRO A 146 -7.52 -5.65 5.76
N HIS A 147 -7.23 -6.87 5.29
CA HIS A 147 -7.48 -8.11 6.02
C HIS A 147 -6.20 -8.92 6.20
N TYR A 148 -5.91 -9.30 7.42
CA TYR A 148 -4.84 -10.25 7.73
C TYR A 148 -5.33 -11.67 7.41
N ILE A 149 -4.64 -12.37 6.50
CA ILE A 149 -5.11 -13.67 5.99
C ILE A 149 -4.45 -14.83 6.72
N ALA A 150 -3.11 -14.86 6.75
CA ALA A 150 -2.38 -15.98 7.33
C ALA A 150 -0.93 -15.62 7.67
N ASP A 151 -0.38 -16.30 8.67
CA ASP A 151 1.06 -16.34 8.92
C ASP A 151 1.76 -17.24 7.91
N VAL A 152 2.99 -16.89 7.55
CA VAL A 152 3.90 -17.70 6.75
C VAL A 152 5.23 -17.82 7.49
N PRO A 153 5.51 -18.94 8.15
CA PRO A 153 6.73 -19.14 8.91
C PRO A 153 8.00 -18.97 8.05
N ALA A 154 9.05 -18.37 8.61
CA ALA A 154 10.35 -18.23 7.95
C ALA A 154 10.94 -19.56 7.48
N ALA A 155 10.58 -20.66 8.12
CA ALA A 155 11.00 -22.02 7.74
C ALA A 155 10.51 -22.47 6.35
N ASN A 156 9.50 -21.79 5.79
CA ASN A 156 8.94 -22.10 4.47
C ASN A 156 9.73 -21.45 3.31
N PHE A 157 10.83 -20.77 3.60
CA PHE A 157 11.62 -20.05 2.59
C PHE A 157 13.04 -20.59 2.47
N TRP A 158 13.58 -20.49 1.27
CA TRP A 158 14.98 -20.73 0.97
C TRP A 158 15.57 -19.59 0.10
N PRO A 159 16.61 -18.91 0.58
CA PRO A 159 17.19 -18.97 1.92
C PRO A 159 16.21 -18.51 2.98
N LYS A 160 16.35 -19.04 4.22
CA LYS A 160 15.48 -18.70 5.35
C LYS A 160 15.67 -17.26 5.78
N PRO A 161 14.62 -16.42 5.78
CA PRO A 161 14.70 -15.05 6.29
C PRO A 161 14.80 -15.03 7.82
N GLN A 162 15.14 -13.86 8.38
CA GLN A 162 15.28 -13.68 9.83
C GLN A 162 13.94 -13.56 10.57
N VAL A 163 12.84 -13.23 9.85
CA VAL A 163 11.51 -12.97 10.42
C VAL A 163 10.45 -13.73 9.64
N ASP A 164 9.35 -14.03 10.30
CA ASP A 164 8.17 -14.58 9.66
C ASP A 164 7.53 -13.56 8.72
N SER A 165 6.81 -14.07 7.74
CA SER A 165 5.97 -13.31 6.82
C SER A 165 4.49 -13.47 7.19
N ALA A 166 3.66 -12.66 6.57
CA ALA A 166 2.22 -12.85 6.58
C ALA A 166 1.61 -12.40 5.25
N ILE A 167 0.47 -12.95 4.93
CA ILE A 167 -0.34 -12.60 3.77
C ILE A 167 -1.41 -11.60 4.21
N VAL A 168 -1.52 -10.49 3.46
CA VAL A 168 -2.55 -9.47 3.65
C VAL A 168 -3.31 -9.27 2.35
N SER A 169 -4.62 -9.17 2.45
CA SER A 169 -5.52 -8.76 1.37
C SER A 169 -5.94 -7.30 1.61
N LEU A 170 -5.89 -6.49 0.56
CA LEU A 170 -6.21 -5.07 0.57
C LEU A 170 -7.25 -4.84 -0.54
N GLN A 171 -8.53 -4.79 -0.19
CA GLN A 171 -9.59 -4.45 -1.15
C GLN A 171 -9.59 -2.93 -1.34
N LEU A 172 -9.21 -2.45 -2.51
CA LEU A 172 -9.08 -1.02 -2.74
C LEU A 172 -10.45 -0.34 -2.83
N LYS A 173 -10.52 0.87 -2.31
CA LYS A 173 -11.71 1.72 -2.30
C LYS A 173 -11.39 3.12 -2.81
N GLN A 174 -12.41 3.85 -3.23
CA GLN A 174 -12.22 5.24 -3.61
C GLN A 174 -11.96 6.11 -2.38
N PRO A 175 -11.01 7.06 -2.45
CA PRO A 175 -10.79 8.05 -1.40
C PRO A 175 -12.08 8.81 -1.10
N SER A 176 -12.35 9.04 0.19
CA SER A 176 -13.58 9.71 0.63
C SER A 176 -13.46 11.24 0.71
N LEU A 177 -12.24 11.77 0.71
CA LEU A 177 -11.95 13.19 0.81
C LEU A 177 -11.71 13.82 -0.57
N SER A 178 -11.92 15.13 -0.67
CA SER A 178 -11.42 15.92 -1.79
C SER A 178 -9.89 15.90 -1.84
N VAL A 179 -9.30 16.21 -3.00
CA VAL A 179 -7.82 16.27 -3.16
C VAL A 179 -7.18 17.24 -2.16
N GLU A 180 -7.86 18.35 -1.85
CA GLU A 180 -7.39 19.35 -0.89
C GLU A 180 -7.46 18.82 0.55
N ASP A 181 -8.57 18.21 0.93
CA ASP A 181 -8.76 17.64 2.27
C ASP A 181 -7.84 16.44 2.51
N GLU A 182 -7.55 15.67 1.47
CA GLU A 182 -6.57 14.59 1.53
C GLU A 182 -5.15 15.13 1.82
N LYS A 183 -4.76 16.26 1.23
CA LYS A 183 -3.49 16.92 1.58
C LYS A 183 -3.44 17.31 3.06
N TRP A 184 -4.57 17.81 3.60
CA TRP A 184 -4.69 18.12 5.03
C TRP A 184 -4.59 16.87 5.88
N LEU A 185 -5.27 15.76 5.51
CA LEU A 185 -5.16 14.48 6.21
C LEU A 185 -3.70 14.05 6.36
N TRP A 186 -2.96 14.05 5.25
CA TRP A 186 -1.56 13.60 5.27
C TRP A 186 -0.62 14.59 5.96
N ARG A 187 -0.94 15.88 5.96
CA ARG A 187 -0.21 16.89 6.75
C ARG A 187 -0.41 16.66 8.24
N LEU A 188 -1.66 16.59 8.70
CA LEU A 188 -1.99 16.34 10.10
C LEU A 188 -1.42 15.01 10.60
N ALA A 189 -1.56 13.94 9.81
CA ALA A 189 -1.03 12.63 10.15
C ALA A 189 0.51 12.64 10.31
N ARG A 190 1.24 13.23 9.37
CA ARG A 190 2.71 13.33 9.48
C ARG A 190 3.14 14.08 10.72
N ILE A 191 2.49 15.20 11.03
CA ILE A 191 2.76 15.98 12.25
C ILE A 191 2.39 15.15 13.48
N GLY A 192 1.19 14.55 13.51
CA GLY A 192 0.71 13.78 14.66
C GLY A 192 1.63 12.59 15.00
N PHE A 193 2.14 11.90 13.98
CA PHE A 193 3.06 10.76 14.16
C PHE A 193 4.54 11.13 14.25
N SER A 194 4.90 12.42 14.23
CA SER A 194 6.31 12.87 14.30
C SER A 194 7.01 12.43 15.59
N SER A 195 6.27 12.33 16.68
CA SER A 195 6.77 11.82 17.95
C SER A 195 5.75 10.88 18.62
N ARG A 196 5.98 9.57 18.50
CA ARG A 196 5.05 8.53 18.99
C ARG A 196 4.77 8.60 20.49
N ARG A 197 5.74 9.04 21.30
CA ARG A 197 5.60 9.11 22.76
C ARG A 197 4.85 10.34 23.26
N LYS A 198 4.75 11.40 22.46
CA LYS A 198 4.05 12.64 22.81
C LYS A 198 2.54 12.53 22.58
N MET A 199 1.77 13.30 23.32
CA MET A 199 0.34 13.47 23.09
C MET A 199 0.10 14.13 21.74
N LEU A 200 -1.00 13.80 21.08
CA LEU A 200 -1.34 14.30 19.76
C LEU A 200 -1.43 15.83 19.74
N LYS A 201 -2.07 16.43 20.78
CA LYS A 201 -2.18 17.90 20.92
C LYS A 201 -0.81 18.59 20.86
N ASN A 202 0.21 18.03 21.53
CA ASN A 202 1.54 18.63 21.58
C ASN A 202 2.24 18.55 20.21
N ASN A 203 2.07 17.42 19.50
CA ASN A 203 2.63 17.29 18.17
C ASN A 203 1.96 18.25 17.17
N LEU A 204 0.63 18.33 17.20
CA LEU A 204 -0.14 19.19 16.28
C LEU A 204 0.06 20.69 16.59
N SER A 205 0.05 21.08 17.87
CA SER A 205 0.33 22.46 18.30
C SER A 205 1.70 22.92 17.79
N ALA A 206 2.75 22.14 18.06
CA ALA A 206 4.10 22.48 17.64
C ALA A 206 4.28 22.47 16.11
N GLY A 207 3.69 21.51 15.42
CA GLY A 207 3.86 21.36 13.96
C GLY A 207 3.00 22.30 13.12
N LEU A 208 1.92 22.86 13.67
CA LEU A 208 1.03 23.81 13.03
C LEU A 208 1.20 25.24 13.55
N LEU A 209 2.00 25.43 14.62
CA LEU A 209 2.22 26.72 15.29
C LEU A 209 0.92 27.36 15.80
N ILE A 210 0.09 26.55 16.46
CA ILE A 210 -1.19 26.96 17.07
C ILE A 210 -1.20 26.61 18.55
N GLU A 211 -2.05 27.28 19.33
CA GLU A 211 -2.17 27.07 20.76
C GLU A 211 -2.63 25.64 21.09
N GLU A 212 -2.06 25.04 22.14
CA GLU A 212 -2.42 23.68 22.61
C GLU A 212 -3.89 23.60 23.03
N SER A 213 -4.44 24.70 23.59
CA SER A 213 -5.84 24.84 23.95
C SER A 213 -6.78 24.71 22.75
N ALA A 214 -6.42 25.30 21.61
CA ALA A 214 -7.18 25.17 20.37
C ALA A 214 -7.20 23.73 19.88
N VAL A 215 -6.03 23.04 19.84
CA VAL A 215 -5.97 21.63 19.47
C VAL A 215 -6.77 20.75 20.42
N SER A 216 -6.73 21.03 21.72
CA SER A 216 -7.53 20.32 22.72
C SER A 216 -9.02 20.44 22.44
N ASN A 217 -9.49 21.65 22.08
CA ASN A 217 -10.88 21.88 21.68
C ASN A 217 -11.25 21.11 20.40
N TYR A 218 -10.35 21.06 19.40
CA TYR A 218 -10.57 20.29 18.16
C TYR A 218 -10.67 18.79 18.42
N LEU A 219 -9.81 18.25 19.29
CA LEU A 219 -9.90 16.84 19.69
C LEU A 219 -11.22 16.52 20.39
N THR A 220 -11.71 17.43 21.25
CA THR A 220 -13.01 17.27 21.92
C THR A 220 -14.17 17.26 20.93
N GLN A 221 -14.14 18.10 19.89
CA GLN A 221 -15.16 18.13 18.82
C GLN A 221 -15.29 16.79 18.10
N VAL A 222 -14.19 16.07 17.87
CA VAL A 222 -14.20 14.73 17.28
C VAL A 222 -14.30 13.61 18.34
N ARG A 223 -14.77 13.96 19.54
CA ARG A 223 -14.99 13.02 20.67
C ARG A 223 -13.75 12.25 21.08
N GLN A 224 -12.57 12.87 20.97
CA GLN A 224 -11.31 12.28 21.41
C GLN A 224 -10.89 12.78 22.79
N ASN A 225 -10.17 11.91 23.51
CA ASN A 225 -9.49 12.31 24.73
C ASN A 225 -8.36 13.30 24.37
N VAL A 226 -8.33 14.46 25.03
CA VAL A 226 -7.31 15.50 24.82
C VAL A 226 -5.88 15.01 25.08
N ASN A 227 -5.72 13.94 25.83
CA ASN A 227 -4.44 13.30 26.13
C ASN A 227 -4.12 12.10 25.23
N CYS A 228 -4.93 11.84 24.19
CA CYS A 228 -4.67 10.76 23.24
C CYS A 228 -3.36 10.96 22.47
N ARG A 229 -2.85 9.89 21.94
CA ARG A 229 -1.72 9.88 21.00
C ARG A 229 -2.24 9.65 19.57
N ALA A 230 -1.42 9.94 18.57
CA ALA A 230 -1.75 9.74 17.18
C ALA A 230 -2.20 8.29 16.86
N GLN A 231 -1.61 7.31 17.55
CA GLN A 231 -1.91 5.89 17.39
C GLN A 231 -3.30 5.48 17.91
N ASP A 232 -3.93 6.30 18.73
CA ASP A 232 -5.20 5.98 19.38
C ASP A 232 -6.41 6.29 18.49
N LEU A 233 -6.22 7.11 17.44
CA LEU A 233 -7.28 7.51 16.53
C LEU A 233 -7.46 6.50 15.40
N SER A 234 -8.72 6.18 15.09
CA SER A 234 -9.12 5.47 13.88
C SER A 234 -8.99 6.36 12.64
N ILE A 235 -9.02 5.76 11.45
CA ILE A 235 -9.01 6.53 10.20
C ILE A 235 -10.20 7.50 10.11
N ASN A 236 -11.39 7.12 10.55
CA ASN A 236 -12.57 8.01 10.54
C ASN A 236 -12.36 9.24 11.43
N GLN A 237 -11.77 9.08 12.59
CA GLN A 237 -11.46 10.20 13.50
C GLN A 237 -10.38 11.13 12.93
N TRP A 238 -9.41 10.59 12.19
CA TRP A 238 -8.47 11.43 11.44
C TRP A 238 -9.16 12.23 10.33
N ILE A 239 -10.14 11.64 9.63
CA ILE A 239 -10.94 12.31 8.60
C ILE A 239 -11.80 13.41 9.24
N GLU A 240 -12.46 13.14 10.37
CA GLU A 240 -13.24 14.15 11.12
C GLU A 240 -12.36 15.32 11.56
N LEU A 241 -11.14 15.04 12.06
CA LEU A 241 -10.17 16.09 12.42
C LEU A 241 -9.83 17.00 11.25
N VAL A 242 -9.72 16.51 10.03
CA VAL A 242 -9.47 17.35 8.84
C VAL A 242 -10.55 18.42 8.71
N GLY A 243 -11.83 18.04 8.83
CA GLY A 243 -12.96 18.98 8.76
C GLY A 243 -12.88 20.07 9.84
N VAL A 244 -12.58 19.65 11.08
CA VAL A 244 -12.47 20.58 12.21
C VAL A 244 -11.32 21.57 12.03
N PHE A 245 -10.13 21.08 11.62
CA PHE A 245 -8.97 21.95 11.40
C PHE A 245 -9.20 22.92 10.25
N LYS A 246 -9.78 22.47 9.14
CA LYS A 246 -10.08 23.31 7.98
C LYS A 246 -11.04 24.44 8.34
N ASN A 247 -12.12 24.14 9.05
CA ASN A 247 -13.13 25.14 9.43
C ASN A 247 -12.61 26.20 10.41
N ASN A 248 -11.51 25.95 11.10
CA ASN A 248 -11.00 26.86 12.14
C ASN A 248 -9.64 27.50 11.77
N MET A 249 -9.01 27.11 10.68
CA MET A 249 -7.70 27.64 10.24
C MET A 249 -7.75 28.40 8.91
N ILE A 250 -8.93 28.45 8.28
CA ILE A 250 -9.24 29.25 7.09
C ILE A 250 -10.23 30.33 7.50
#